data_226a0b028fce3cf8dc02619ab255a8d6
#
_entry.id   226a0b028fce3cf8dc02619ab255a8d6
#
_cell.length_a   1.000
_cell.length_b   1.000
_cell.length_c   1.000
_cell.angle_alpha   90.00
_cell.angle_beta   90.00
_cell.angle_gamma   90.00
#
_symmetry.space_group_name_H-M   'P 1'
#
loop_
_entity.id
_entity.type
_entity.pdbx_description
1 polymer ?
#
loop_
_entity_poly.entity_id
_entity_poly.type
_entity_poly.pdbx_seq_one_letter_code
_entity_poly.pdbx_strand_id
1 'polypeptide(L)'
;MLDCLSIIERYYTPGNDDYRVLVSHSRQVADLAVALSLRLIDRGIPVDIEFVEEAAMLHDIGMCRTDAPGIHCHGTEPYILHGIMGRRMLDALGLFRHGRVCERHTGAGITAAEIVDQGLPIDPPRDLVPESLEEKVICYADKFFSKSRLEEPPKTLERARRSLAKFGGGTLQRFDEMVDFFGDPAAL
;
A
#
# COMPACT_ATOMS: atom_id res chain seq x y z
N MET A 1 9.22 -18.44 -2.72
CA MET A 1 8.38 -17.33 -3.27
C MET A 1 6.91 -17.75 -3.23
N LEU A 2 6.05 -16.90 -2.68
CA LEU A 2 4.61 -17.12 -2.53
C LEU A 2 3.91 -16.93 -3.88
N ASP A 3 2.94 -17.80 -4.22
CA ASP A 3 2.10 -17.58 -5.40
C ASP A 3 1.00 -16.55 -5.08
N CYS A 4 1.35 -15.26 -5.22
CA CYS A 4 0.46 -14.14 -4.92
C CYS A 4 -0.77 -14.11 -5.83
N LEU A 5 -0.65 -14.52 -7.10
CA LEU A 5 -1.79 -14.54 -8.01
C LEU A 5 -2.82 -15.59 -7.59
N SER A 6 -2.40 -16.79 -7.24
CA SER A 6 -3.29 -17.81 -6.69
C SER A 6 -4.00 -17.37 -5.41
N ILE A 7 -3.37 -16.51 -4.58
CA ILE A 7 -4.02 -15.94 -3.40
C ILE A 7 -5.06 -14.89 -3.79
N ILE A 8 -4.71 -13.99 -4.71
CA ILE A 8 -5.63 -12.96 -5.23
C ILE A 8 -6.86 -13.62 -5.85
N GLU A 9 -6.68 -14.67 -6.64
CA GLU A 9 -7.75 -15.38 -7.35
C GLU A 9 -8.75 -16.12 -6.44
N ARG A 10 -8.46 -16.24 -5.14
CA ARG A 10 -9.46 -16.69 -4.16
C ARG A 10 -10.56 -15.65 -3.93
N TYR A 11 -10.31 -14.40 -4.24
CA TYR A 11 -11.19 -13.27 -3.90
C TYR A 11 -11.59 -12.43 -5.10
N TYR A 12 -10.83 -12.51 -6.19
CA TYR A 12 -11.05 -11.78 -7.43
C TYR A 12 -11.16 -12.76 -8.59
N THR A 13 -12.03 -12.47 -9.54
CA THR A 13 -12.17 -13.29 -10.74
C THR A 13 -11.24 -12.76 -11.84
N PRO A 14 -10.30 -13.58 -12.34
CA PRO A 14 -9.44 -13.20 -13.47
C PRO A 14 -10.26 -12.69 -14.66
N GLY A 15 -9.83 -11.55 -15.22
CA GLY A 15 -10.51 -10.90 -16.35
C GLY A 15 -11.51 -9.81 -15.95
N ASN A 16 -11.93 -9.74 -14.69
CA ASN A 16 -12.76 -8.64 -14.20
C ASN A 16 -11.96 -7.35 -14.06
N ASP A 17 -12.63 -6.21 -14.09
CA ASP A 17 -12.00 -4.89 -13.98
C ASP A 17 -11.34 -4.66 -12.62
N ASP A 18 -11.96 -5.10 -11.53
CA ASP A 18 -11.37 -5.02 -10.18
C ASP A 18 -10.09 -5.86 -10.05
N TYR A 19 -10.07 -7.07 -10.62
CA TYR A 19 -8.85 -7.90 -10.71
C TYR A 19 -7.75 -7.19 -11.49
N ARG A 20 -8.09 -6.63 -12.66
CA ARG A 20 -7.12 -5.91 -13.49
C ARG A 20 -6.55 -4.70 -12.76
N VAL A 21 -7.39 -3.92 -12.08
CA VAL A 21 -6.96 -2.77 -11.27
C VAL A 21 -6.00 -3.22 -10.18
N LEU A 22 -6.37 -4.23 -9.38
CA LEU A 22 -5.53 -4.72 -8.30
C LEU A 22 -4.17 -5.21 -8.82
N VAL A 23 -4.17 -6.13 -9.78
CA VAL A 23 -2.92 -6.76 -10.26
C VAL A 23 -2.01 -5.75 -10.92
N SER A 24 -2.55 -4.87 -11.78
CA SER A 24 -1.73 -3.85 -12.47
C SER A 24 -1.13 -2.85 -11.51
N HIS A 25 -1.93 -2.32 -10.56
CA HIS A 25 -1.45 -1.38 -9.56
C HIS A 25 -0.40 -2.04 -8.64
N SER A 26 -0.70 -3.23 -8.13
CA SER A 26 0.20 -3.95 -7.22
C SER A 26 1.53 -4.30 -7.88
N ARG A 27 1.54 -4.65 -9.18
CA ARG A 27 2.78 -4.90 -9.93
C ARG A 27 3.62 -3.62 -10.05
N GLN A 28 3.02 -2.49 -10.39
CA GLN A 28 3.73 -1.20 -10.44
C GLN A 28 4.36 -0.85 -9.08
N VAL A 29 3.62 -1.07 -8.00
CA VAL A 29 4.14 -0.83 -6.63
C VAL A 29 5.27 -1.79 -6.30
N ALA A 30 5.14 -3.08 -6.63
CA ALA A 30 6.17 -4.09 -6.40
C ALA A 30 7.46 -3.78 -7.16
N ASP A 31 7.37 -3.45 -8.44
CA ASP A 31 8.53 -3.12 -9.27
C ASP A 31 9.32 -1.94 -8.68
N LEU A 32 8.63 -0.87 -8.26
CA LEU A 32 9.29 0.28 -7.61
C LEU A 32 9.84 -0.07 -6.23
N ALA A 33 9.09 -0.80 -5.40
CA ALA A 33 9.54 -1.17 -4.06
C ALA A 33 10.79 -2.08 -4.11
N VAL A 34 10.85 -3.00 -5.06
CA VAL A 34 12.04 -3.85 -5.32
C VAL A 34 13.23 -2.99 -5.76
N ALA A 35 13.02 -2.06 -6.71
CA ALA A 35 14.11 -1.19 -7.17
C ALA A 35 14.68 -0.31 -6.03
N LEU A 36 13.81 0.25 -5.18
CA LEU A 36 14.23 0.99 -3.99
C LEU A 36 14.98 0.08 -2.99
N SER A 37 14.53 -1.16 -2.81
CA SER A 37 15.16 -2.14 -1.93
C SER A 37 16.56 -2.53 -2.40
N LEU A 38 16.77 -2.69 -3.71
CA LEU A 38 18.09 -2.94 -4.29
C LEU A 38 19.06 -1.79 -4.01
N ARG A 39 18.61 -0.53 -4.15
CA ARG A 39 19.43 0.64 -3.76
C ARG A 39 19.80 0.65 -2.28
N LEU A 40 18.91 0.19 -1.40
CA LEU A 40 19.23 0.08 0.02
C LEU A 40 20.30 -0.99 0.26
N ILE A 41 20.23 -2.13 -0.42
CA ILE A 41 21.23 -3.20 -0.34
C ILE A 41 22.58 -2.70 -0.83
N ASP A 42 22.64 -1.92 -1.92
CA ASP A 42 23.87 -1.30 -2.42
C ASP A 42 24.49 -0.31 -1.41
N ARG A 43 23.64 0.27 -0.54
CA ARG A 43 24.07 1.12 0.59
C ARG A 43 24.42 0.32 1.85
N GLY A 44 24.42 -1.01 1.79
CA GLY A 44 24.70 -1.91 2.91
C GLY A 44 23.54 -2.10 3.91
N ILE A 45 22.33 -1.73 3.53
CA ILE A 45 21.12 -1.88 4.37
C ILE A 45 20.38 -3.15 3.92
N PRO A 46 20.29 -4.19 4.75
CA PRO A 46 19.63 -5.44 4.37
C PRO A 46 18.11 -5.25 4.24
N VAL A 47 17.52 -5.81 3.19
CA VAL A 47 16.08 -5.83 2.92
C VAL A 47 15.69 -7.23 2.42
N ASP A 48 14.56 -7.73 2.90
CA ASP A 48 13.95 -8.98 2.45
C ASP A 48 13.19 -8.74 1.12
N ILE A 49 13.92 -8.78 -0.02
CA ILE A 49 13.35 -8.47 -1.34
C ILE A 49 12.21 -9.40 -1.72
N GLU A 50 12.34 -10.69 -1.44
CA GLU A 50 11.28 -11.67 -1.74
C GLU A 50 10.00 -11.29 -1.00
N PHE A 51 10.10 -10.97 0.28
CA PHE A 51 8.96 -10.48 1.06
C PHE A 51 8.41 -9.15 0.55
N VAL A 52 9.27 -8.20 0.15
CA VAL A 52 8.83 -6.91 -0.42
C VAL A 52 7.99 -7.12 -1.67
N GLU A 53 8.44 -7.96 -2.61
CA GLU A 53 7.68 -8.26 -3.83
C GLU A 53 6.34 -8.91 -3.51
N GLU A 54 6.32 -9.95 -2.68
CA GLU A 54 5.11 -10.66 -2.27
C GLU A 54 4.11 -9.74 -1.56
N ALA A 55 4.58 -8.97 -0.58
CA ALA A 55 3.74 -8.10 0.21
C ALA A 55 3.21 -6.91 -0.60
N ALA A 56 4.00 -6.35 -1.52
CA ALA A 56 3.54 -5.33 -2.45
C ALA A 56 2.46 -5.86 -3.40
N MET A 57 2.58 -7.10 -3.87
CA MET A 57 1.53 -7.73 -4.69
C MET A 57 0.21 -7.91 -3.93
N LEU A 58 0.24 -8.04 -2.61
CA LEU A 58 -0.93 -8.34 -1.79
C LEU A 58 -1.45 -7.14 -0.97
N HIS A 59 -0.75 -5.98 -0.96
CA HIS A 59 -1.03 -4.87 -0.03
C HIS A 59 -2.46 -4.34 -0.11
N ASP A 60 -3.08 -4.43 -1.27
CA ASP A 60 -4.41 -3.91 -1.56
C ASP A 60 -5.51 -4.99 -1.69
N ILE A 61 -5.19 -6.25 -1.37
CA ILE A 61 -6.12 -7.38 -1.58
C ILE A 61 -7.51 -7.16 -0.96
N GLY A 62 -7.61 -6.35 0.08
CA GLY A 62 -8.88 -6.05 0.75
C GLY A 62 -9.82 -5.08 0.02
N MET A 63 -9.40 -4.49 -1.12
CA MET A 63 -10.24 -3.56 -1.88
C MET A 63 -11.59 -4.17 -2.29
N CYS A 64 -11.64 -5.46 -2.64
CA CYS A 64 -12.89 -6.15 -3.02
C CYS A 64 -13.98 -6.14 -1.94
N ARG A 65 -13.62 -5.85 -0.69
CA ARG A 65 -14.58 -5.75 0.42
C ARG A 65 -15.19 -4.36 0.57
N THR A 66 -14.66 -3.38 -0.17
CA THR A 66 -15.02 -1.97 -0.01
C THR A 66 -15.88 -1.44 -1.15
N ASP A 67 -16.66 -0.40 -0.87
CA ASP A 67 -17.44 0.32 -1.87
C ASP A 67 -16.57 1.45 -2.47
N ALA A 68 -16.05 1.21 -3.66
CA ALA A 68 -15.23 2.15 -4.43
C ALA A 68 -15.47 1.96 -5.95
N PRO A 69 -16.62 2.39 -6.47
CA PRO A 69 -17.01 2.14 -7.88
C PRO A 69 -16.03 2.70 -8.90
N GLY A 70 -15.31 3.79 -8.55
CA GLY A 70 -14.28 4.39 -9.42
C GLY A 70 -13.07 3.50 -9.70
N ILE A 71 -12.93 2.40 -8.97
CA ILE A 71 -11.92 1.35 -9.17
C ILE A 71 -12.55 -0.05 -9.25
N HIS A 72 -13.82 -0.10 -9.65
CA HIS A 72 -14.62 -1.31 -9.86
C HIS A 72 -14.80 -2.21 -8.62
N CYS A 73 -14.66 -1.65 -7.41
CA CYS A 73 -14.92 -2.36 -6.15
C CYS A 73 -16.36 -2.09 -5.67
N HIS A 74 -17.12 -3.16 -5.44
CA HIS A 74 -18.54 -3.10 -5.09
C HIS A 74 -18.85 -3.87 -3.79
N GLY A 75 -17.92 -3.82 -2.83
CA GLY A 75 -18.15 -4.33 -1.48
C GLY A 75 -19.04 -3.40 -0.64
N THR A 76 -19.09 -3.64 0.66
CA THR A 76 -19.99 -2.91 1.58
C THR A 76 -19.25 -1.96 2.52
N GLU A 77 -17.95 -2.17 2.71
CA GLU A 77 -17.17 -1.40 3.67
C GLU A 77 -16.71 -0.06 3.08
N PRO A 78 -16.56 1.00 3.88
CA PRO A 78 -15.90 2.23 3.45
C PRO A 78 -14.50 1.96 2.92
N TYR A 79 -14.09 2.63 1.85
CA TYR A 79 -12.80 2.39 1.19
C TYR A 79 -11.59 2.52 2.13
N ILE A 80 -11.66 3.41 3.12
CA ILE A 80 -10.59 3.59 4.12
C ILE A 80 -10.25 2.29 4.88
N LEU A 81 -11.16 1.32 4.92
CA LEU A 81 -10.97 0.04 5.59
C LEU A 81 -10.29 -1.03 4.73
N HIS A 82 -9.96 -0.75 3.44
CA HIS A 82 -9.38 -1.78 2.56
C HIS A 82 -8.12 -2.44 3.15
N GLY A 83 -7.25 -1.67 3.79
CA GLY A 83 -6.05 -2.21 4.44
C GLY A 83 -6.38 -3.16 5.60
N ILE A 84 -7.37 -2.80 6.43
CA ILE A 84 -7.84 -3.63 7.55
C ILE A 84 -8.52 -4.91 7.03
N MET A 85 -9.31 -4.79 5.96
CA MET A 85 -9.91 -5.97 5.33
C MET A 85 -8.85 -6.89 4.75
N GLY A 86 -7.84 -6.34 4.06
CA GLY A 86 -6.69 -7.09 3.56
C GLY A 86 -5.93 -7.79 4.68
N ARG A 87 -5.70 -7.12 5.81
CA ARG A 87 -5.11 -7.71 7.01
C ARG A 87 -5.88 -8.96 7.46
N ARG A 88 -7.20 -8.84 7.64
CA ARG A 88 -8.06 -9.95 8.07
C ARG A 88 -8.01 -11.13 7.10
N MET A 89 -8.03 -10.83 5.79
CA MET A 89 -7.98 -11.86 4.74
C MET A 89 -6.66 -12.63 4.75
N LEU A 90 -5.53 -11.93 4.88
CA LEU A 90 -4.21 -12.55 4.89
C LEU A 90 -3.89 -13.25 6.22
N ASP A 91 -4.33 -12.71 7.36
CA ASP A 91 -4.20 -13.37 8.65
C ASP A 91 -4.95 -14.72 8.69
N ALA A 92 -6.12 -14.81 8.05
CA ALA A 92 -6.87 -16.06 7.89
C ALA A 92 -6.11 -17.12 7.08
N LEU A 93 -5.11 -16.72 6.29
CA LEU A 93 -4.21 -17.59 5.54
C LEU A 93 -2.86 -17.83 6.25
N GLY A 94 -2.68 -17.30 7.47
CA GLY A 94 -1.41 -17.38 8.21
C GLY A 94 -0.34 -16.40 7.71
N LEU A 95 -0.67 -15.46 6.83
CA LEU A 95 0.24 -14.50 6.21
C LEU A 95 0.32 -13.20 7.03
N PHE A 96 0.66 -13.30 8.31
CA PHE A 96 0.61 -12.19 9.28
C PHE A 96 1.52 -11.00 8.93
N ARG A 97 2.72 -11.25 8.38
CA ARG A 97 3.64 -10.18 7.94
C ARG A 97 3.02 -9.40 6.78
N HIS A 98 2.47 -10.08 5.78
CA HIS A 98 1.80 -9.46 4.63
C HIS A 98 0.55 -8.68 5.07
N GLY A 99 -0.20 -9.22 6.00
CA GLY A 99 -1.35 -8.53 6.60
C GLY A 99 -0.97 -7.19 7.25
N ARG A 100 0.19 -7.10 7.92
CA ARG A 100 0.68 -5.83 8.48
C ARG A 100 0.94 -4.78 7.41
N VAL A 101 1.51 -5.17 6.27
CA VAL A 101 1.67 -4.25 5.13
C VAL A 101 0.32 -3.72 4.66
N CYS A 102 -0.71 -4.60 4.52
CA CYS A 102 -2.05 -4.18 4.14
C CYS A 102 -2.59 -3.09 5.08
N GLU A 103 -2.60 -3.31 6.39
CA GLU A 103 -3.26 -2.37 7.31
C GLU A 103 -2.50 -1.05 7.51
N ARG A 104 -1.19 -0.99 7.17
CA ARG A 104 -0.31 0.13 7.51
C ARG A 104 0.13 0.98 6.32
N HIS A 105 -0.24 0.63 5.07
CA HIS A 105 0.22 1.34 3.89
C HIS A 105 -0.62 2.58 3.54
N THR A 106 -1.84 2.72 4.08
CA THR A 106 -2.78 3.80 3.70
C THR A 106 -2.19 5.18 4.02
N GLY A 107 -2.18 6.08 3.04
CA GLY A 107 -1.50 7.37 3.18
C GLY A 107 0.02 7.19 3.40
N ALA A 108 0.59 7.79 4.43
CA ALA A 108 1.92 7.49 4.96
C ALA A 108 1.81 6.85 6.36
N GLY A 109 0.82 5.98 6.54
CA GLY A 109 0.34 5.50 7.82
C GLY A 109 -0.68 6.47 8.45
N ILE A 110 -1.49 5.96 9.37
CA ILE A 110 -2.51 6.69 10.11
C ILE A 110 -2.32 6.42 11.60
N THR A 111 -2.19 7.46 12.42
CA THR A 111 -2.06 7.30 13.86
C THR A 111 -3.42 7.15 14.55
N ALA A 112 -3.44 6.61 15.77
CA ALA A 112 -4.65 6.55 16.60
C ALA A 112 -5.28 7.94 16.82
N ALA A 113 -4.46 8.97 17.02
CA ALA A 113 -4.92 10.34 17.15
C ALA A 113 -5.62 10.84 15.87
N GLU A 114 -5.01 10.61 14.69
CA GLU A 114 -5.61 10.98 13.40
C GLU A 114 -6.92 10.23 13.13
N ILE A 115 -7.04 8.97 13.57
CA ILE A 115 -8.29 8.20 13.48
C ILE A 115 -9.40 8.87 14.27
N VAL A 116 -9.11 9.28 15.51
CA VAL A 116 -10.08 9.95 16.38
C VAL A 116 -10.43 11.33 15.83
N ASP A 117 -9.42 12.15 15.52
CA ASP A 117 -9.60 13.54 15.07
C ASP A 117 -10.39 13.64 13.75
N GLN A 118 -10.21 12.69 12.85
CA GLN A 118 -10.90 12.65 11.56
C GLN A 118 -12.19 11.82 11.59
N GLY A 119 -12.54 11.20 12.72
CA GLY A 119 -13.72 10.35 12.86
C GLY A 119 -13.71 9.16 11.91
N LEU A 120 -12.54 8.56 11.66
CA LEU A 120 -12.42 7.42 10.76
C LEU A 120 -13.09 6.18 11.38
N PRO A 121 -13.76 5.32 10.57
CA PRO A 121 -14.50 4.16 11.07
C PRO A 121 -13.58 2.99 11.43
N ILE A 122 -12.55 3.27 12.23
CA ILE A 122 -11.55 2.29 12.69
C ILE A 122 -11.69 2.12 14.20
N ASP A 123 -12.21 0.98 14.62
CA ASP A 123 -12.48 0.69 16.02
C ASP A 123 -11.84 -0.66 16.45
N PRO A 124 -11.09 -0.71 17.56
CA PRO A 124 -10.60 0.45 18.33
C PRO A 124 -9.55 1.27 17.58
N PRO A 125 -9.45 2.59 17.85
CA PRO A 125 -8.39 3.43 17.28
C PRO A 125 -7.02 2.91 17.72
N ARG A 126 -6.11 2.77 16.76
CA ARG A 126 -4.73 2.30 16.99
C ARG A 126 -3.80 2.83 15.90
N ASP A 127 -2.51 2.82 16.15
CA ASP A 127 -1.54 3.23 15.15
C ASP A 127 -1.46 2.20 14.00
N LEU A 128 -1.72 2.67 12.80
CA LEU A 128 -1.60 1.97 11.53
C LEU A 128 -0.47 2.62 10.72
N VAL A 129 0.72 2.65 11.30
CA VAL A 129 1.91 3.29 10.73
C VAL A 129 2.93 2.20 10.37
N PRO A 130 3.59 2.27 9.20
CA PRO A 130 4.63 1.32 8.82
C PRO A 130 5.77 1.27 9.85
N GLU A 131 6.10 0.07 10.34
CA GLU A 131 7.14 -0.15 11.35
C GLU A 131 8.42 -0.69 10.73
N SER A 132 8.34 -1.82 10.00
CA SER A 132 9.51 -2.42 9.39
C SER A 132 9.99 -1.65 8.16
N LEU A 133 11.21 -1.92 7.73
CA LEU A 133 11.77 -1.30 6.53
C LEU A 133 10.99 -1.71 5.28
N GLU A 134 10.58 -2.96 5.19
CA GLU A 134 9.77 -3.50 4.11
C GLU A 134 8.37 -2.86 4.08
N GLU A 135 7.73 -2.67 5.24
CA GLU A 135 6.46 -1.94 5.34
C GLU A 135 6.61 -0.50 4.82
N LYS A 136 7.71 0.18 5.19
CA LYS A 136 7.99 1.57 4.78
C LYS A 136 8.25 1.69 3.28
N VAL A 137 9.07 0.80 2.70
CA VAL A 137 9.39 0.89 1.27
C VAL A 137 8.16 0.64 0.40
N ILE A 138 7.29 -0.30 0.78
CA ILE A 138 6.03 -0.58 0.06
C ILE A 138 5.06 0.60 0.22
N CYS A 139 4.87 1.09 1.45
CA CYS A 139 4.05 2.26 1.72
C CYS A 139 4.52 3.47 0.91
N TYR A 140 5.82 3.70 0.81
CA TYR A 140 6.40 4.78 0.01
C TYR A 140 6.14 4.60 -1.48
N ALA A 141 6.44 3.41 -2.04
CA ALA A 141 6.28 3.10 -3.45
C ALA A 141 4.82 3.27 -3.93
N ASP A 142 3.85 2.86 -3.13
CA ASP A 142 2.42 3.00 -3.45
C ASP A 142 2.00 4.46 -3.75
N LYS A 143 2.64 5.46 -3.14
CA LYS A 143 2.25 6.87 -3.32
C LYS A 143 2.45 7.38 -4.74
N PHE A 144 3.27 6.72 -5.54
CA PHE A 144 3.59 7.14 -6.90
C PHE A 144 2.62 6.63 -7.96
N PHE A 145 1.73 5.70 -7.63
CA PHE A 145 0.79 5.09 -8.58
C PHE A 145 -0.67 5.44 -8.27
N SER A 146 -1.55 5.23 -9.25
CA SER A 146 -2.98 5.52 -9.12
C SER A 146 -3.80 4.33 -9.62
N LYS A 147 -4.70 3.83 -8.78
CA LYS A 147 -5.64 2.74 -9.12
C LYS A 147 -6.64 3.10 -10.21
N SER A 148 -7.02 4.38 -10.31
CA SER A 148 -7.98 4.88 -11.31
C SER A 148 -7.34 5.33 -12.61
N ARG A 149 -6.00 5.32 -12.72
CA ARG A 149 -5.23 5.82 -13.86
C ARG A 149 -3.98 4.96 -14.06
N LEU A 150 -4.20 3.69 -14.34
CA LEU A 150 -3.15 2.68 -14.44
C LEU A 150 -2.13 2.95 -15.57
N GLU A 151 -2.58 3.59 -16.65
CA GLU A 151 -1.74 3.89 -17.82
C GLU A 151 -0.90 5.17 -17.65
N GLU A 152 -1.14 5.96 -16.59
CA GLU A 152 -0.33 7.15 -16.35
C GLU A 152 1.05 6.74 -15.80
N PRO A 153 2.11 7.48 -16.18
CA PRO A 153 3.43 7.28 -15.58
C PRO A 153 3.38 7.55 -14.06
N PRO A 154 4.37 7.05 -13.31
CA PRO A 154 4.48 7.33 -11.89
C PRO A 154 4.36 8.83 -11.61
N LYS A 155 3.69 9.20 -10.53
CA LYS A 155 3.61 10.59 -10.09
C LYS A 155 5.00 11.12 -9.78
N THR A 156 5.25 12.39 -10.09
CA THR A 156 6.42 13.08 -9.56
C THR A 156 6.32 13.18 -8.04
N LEU A 157 7.46 13.35 -7.37
CA LEU A 157 7.53 13.54 -5.92
C LEU A 157 6.63 14.69 -5.45
N GLU A 158 6.64 15.83 -6.17
CA GLU A 158 5.76 16.96 -5.88
C GLU A 158 4.27 16.61 -5.97
N ARG A 159 3.88 15.83 -7.00
CA ARG A 159 2.49 15.40 -7.18
C ARG A 159 2.06 14.42 -6.07
N ALA A 160 2.95 13.52 -5.63
CA ALA A 160 2.71 12.63 -4.51
C ALA A 160 2.52 13.42 -3.20
N ARG A 161 3.42 14.36 -2.89
CA ARG A 161 3.29 15.26 -1.72
C ARG A 161 1.98 16.03 -1.71
N ARG A 162 1.61 16.64 -2.84
CA ARG A 162 0.35 17.40 -2.98
C ARG A 162 -0.88 16.52 -2.75
N SER A 163 -0.85 15.26 -3.17
CA SER A 163 -1.95 14.33 -2.94
C SER A 163 -2.09 13.92 -1.47
N LEU A 164 -0.99 13.85 -0.73
CA LEU A 164 -0.96 13.50 0.70
C LEU A 164 -1.27 14.68 1.63
N ALA A 165 -0.95 15.89 1.24
CA ALA A 165 -1.24 17.10 2.02
C ALA A 165 -2.72 17.26 2.40
N LYS A 166 -3.62 16.62 1.65
CA LYS A 166 -5.07 16.60 1.92
C LYS A 166 -5.45 15.85 3.20
N PHE A 167 -4.58 14.97 3.68
CA PHE A 167 -4.83 14.11 4.83
C PHE A 167 -4.22 14.66 6.14
N GLY A 168 -3.68 15.88 6.10
CA GLY A 168 -3.13 16.57 7.26
C GLY A 168 -1.60 16.57 7.33
N GLY A 169 -1.07 17.43 8.22
CA GLY A 169 0.36 17.66 8.35
C GLY A 169 1.17 16.44 8.82
N GLY A 170 0.60 15.63 9.69
CA GLY A 170 1.28 14.42 10.19
C GLY A 170 1.55 13.40 9.10
N THR A 171 0.58 13.18 8.21
CA THR A 171 0.75 12.30 7.04
C THR A 171 1.85 12.83 6.10
N LEU A 172 1.87 14.15 5.86
CA LEU A 172 2.88 14.77 4.99
C LEU A 172 4.28 14.67 5.61
N GLN A 173 4.41 14.92 6.90
CA GLN A 173 5.68 14.81 7.61
C GLN A 173 6.26 13.39 7.50
N ARG A 174 5.45 12.35 7.77
CA ARG A 174 5.89 10.95 7.65
C ARG A 174 6.30 10.60 6.22
N PHE A 175 5.60 11.14 5.22
CA PHE A 175 6.00 10.96 3.83
C PHE A 175 7.34 11.64 3.53
N ASP A 176 7.57 12.85 4.03
CA ASP A 176 8.83 13.56 3.84
C ASP A 176 10.00 12.85 4.51
N GLU A 177 9.81 12.24 5.68
CA GLU A 177 10.81 11.37 6.32
C GLU A 177 11.14 10.14 5.44
N MET A 178 10.14 9.57 4.75
CA MET A 178 10.39 8.50 3.77
C MET A 178 11.16 9.02 2.53
N VAL A 179 10.85 10.23 2.06
CA VAL A 179 11.60 10.87 0.95
C VAL A 179 13.06 11.06 1.32
N ASP A 180 13.33 11.57 2.51
CA ASP A 180 14.71 11.78 2.99
C ASP A 180 15.49 10.47 3.08
N PHE A 181 14.82 9.37 3.41
CA PHE A 181 15.44 8.06 3.55
C PHE A 181 15.62 7.33 2.21
N PHE A 182 14.57 7.27 1.38
CA PHE A 182 14.54 6.50 0.12
C PHE A 182 15.01 7.31 -1.09
N GLY A 183 14.91 8.64 -1.04
CA GLY A 183 15.20 9.53 -2.17
C GLY A 183 14.08 9.61 -3.20
N ASP A 184 14.27 10.43 -4.24
CA ASP A 184 13.32 10.54 -5.35
C ASP A 184 13.37 9.28 -6.24
N PRO A 185 12.23 8.59 -6.46
CA PRO A 185 12.18 7.45 -7.38
C PRO A 185 12.56 7.78 -8.83
N ALA A 186 12.39 9.02 -9.26
CA ALA A 186 12.81 9.44 -10.61
C ALA A 186 14.34 9.41 -10.82
N ALA A 187 15.12 9.21 -9.74
CA ALA A 187 16.57 9.09 -9.78
C ALA A 187 17.07 7.61 -9.75
N LEU A 188 16.15 6.63 -9.94
CA LEU A 188 16.47 5.19 -9.99
C LEU A 188 17.08 4.78 -11.34
#